data_88e399b8bd7fb42ea94cda84a2059fe6
#
_entry.id   88e399b8bd7fb42ea94cda84a2059fe6
#
_cell.length_a   1.000
_cell.length_b   1.000
_cell.length_c   1.000
_cell.angle_alpha   90.00
_cell.angle_beta   90.00
_cell.angle_gamma   90.00
#
_symmetry.space_group_name_H-M   'P 1'
#
loop_
_entity.id
_entity.type
_entity.pdbx_description
1 polymer ?
#
loop_
_entity_poly.entity_id
_entity_poly.type
_entity_poly.pdbx_seq_one_letter_code
_entity_poly.pdbx_strand_id
1 'polypeptide(L)'
;MLLQRAEEINRKLRDVQIVIVGDGDAYEELSEKASAINRRLGKNTVVLTGKRNDVNKIISLADVFVGISRAALEAMAAGKIVVLTGSYGHLGVLTEKEFEAMKLSNFTCRGLEAPTDQKVARAVCDAYRLDKATKEQTISTLKQAVLTEYSADRMTEDALKVYEELLYEIKKSDVVLSGYYGFHNSGDDAILKMIINDIRSRDPKLGITILSNRPADTKRIYNVNAVNRWNFFAIRKVMKDSRLFISGGGSVIQDVTSTKSLLYYLFLIKLAKRHGNKVMLYANGIGPVNKKSNQKRAKNVLNLVDVITLRESDSQDILNEMGVINPKTVITCDPVVALSNIDADQAETLLYRHNLFGKPYVVVSLREWKTIPIFEAELLEGLKEIKRKHNCELLFLPMQHPHDVAINQKYAKLTNSVCLTKRLSADLCIGLAKQSLLTVGMRLHILIYAFAANVPSIGLAYDPKVESVMKYFGQDTYMGLLEFTKLSFTAKADRILLKRDEIQSDLAIRLHELQEKNKINTELVFKLLEE
;
A
#
# COMPACT_ATOMS: atom_id res chain seq x y z
N MET A 1 -9.64 -35.44 -20.32
CA MET A 1 -9.40 -34.48 -21.42
C MET A 1 -8.35 -34.99 -22.41
N LEU A 2 -7.06 -35.15 -22.08
CA LEU A 2 -6.04 -35.62 -23.02
C LEU A 2 -6.37 -37.01 -23.60
N LEU A 3 -6.78 -37.96 -22.77
CA LEU A 3 -7.15 -39.30 -23.21
C LEU A 3 -8.30 -39.32 -24.22
N GLN A 4 -9.30 -38.46 -24.06
CA GLN A 4 -10.44 -38.37 -24.96
C GLN A 4 -10.03 -37.95 -26.37
N ARG A 5 -8.88 -37.31 -26.52
CA ARG A 5 -8.32 -36.83 -27.79
C ARG A 5 -6.99 -37.49 -28.18
N ALA A 6 -6.58 -38.53 -27.47
CA ALA A 6 -5.30 -39.20 -27.71
C ALA A 6 -5.13 -39.69 -29.15
N GLU A 7 -6.20 -40.26 -29.74
CA GLU A 7 -6.19 -40.68 -31.13
C GLU A 7 -6.05 -39.52 -32.14
N GLU A 8 -6.72 -38.40 -31.85
CA GLU A 8 -6.60 -37.18 -32.65
C GLU A 8 -5.18 -36.61 -32.58
N ILE A 9 -4.61 -36.53 -31.37
CA ILE A 9 -3.24 -36.05 -31.14
C ILE A 9 -2.26 -36.96 -31.87
N ASN A 10 -2.39 -38.28 -31.72
CA ASN A 10 -1.52 -39.24 -32.38
C ASN A 10 -1.60 -39.12 -33.91
N ARG A 11 -2.79 -38.91 -34.49
CA ARG A 11 -2.96 -38.69 -35.94
C ARG A 11 -2.28 -37.41 -36.42
N LYS A 12 -2.34 -36.32 -35.61
CA LYS A 12 -1.78 -35.01 -35.98
C LYS A 12 -0.27 -34.94 -35.83
N LEU A 13 0.30 -35.61 -34.83
CA LEU A 13 1.72 -35.48 -34.46
C LEU A 13 2.56 -36.70 -34.85
N ARG A 14 1.94 -37.84 -35.22
CA ARG A 14 2.58 -39.14 -35.51
C ARG A 14 3.51 -39.60 -34.37
N ASP A 15 3.53 -40.87 -34.08
CA ASP A 15 4.41 -41.53 -33.10
C ASP A 15 4.54 -40.82 -31.71
N VAL A 16 3.48 -40.17 -31.29
CA VAL A 16 3.40 -39.51 -29.97
C VAL A 16 3.14 -40.56 -28.87
N GLN A 17 3.78 -40.38 -27.73
CA GLN A 17 3.47 -41.10 -26.51
C GLN A 17 2.96 -40.10 -25.43
N ILE A 18 1.82 -40.39 -24.84
CA ILE A 18 1.23 -39.62 -23.74
C ILE A 18 1.51 -40.38 -22.45
N VAL A 19 2.36 -39.81 -21.61
CA VAL A 19 2.73 -40.41 -20.32
C VAL A 19 1.97 -39.70 -19.18
N ILE A 20 1.19 -40.45 -18.43
CA ILE A 20 0.43 -39.96 -17.26
C ILE A 20 1.09 -40.49 -16.00
N VAL A 21 1.52 -39.57 -15.14
CA VAL A 21 2.21 -39.89 -13.89
C VAL A 21 1.29 -39.64 -12.71
N GLY A 22 1.05 -40.66 -11.90
CA GLY A 22 0.22 -40.56 -10.70
C GLY A 22 -0.61 -41.82 -10.45
N ASP A 23 -1.15 -41.95 -9.25
CA ASP A 23 -1.93 -43.09 -8.74
C ASP A 23 -3.20 -42.65 -8.00
N GLY A 24 -3.76 -41.50 -8.37
CA GLY A 24 -5.00 -40.96 -7.77
C GLY A 24 -6.24 -41.83 -8.04
N ASP A 25 -7.35 -41.46 -7.41
CA ASP A 25 -8.62 -42.22 -7.43
C ASP A 25 -9.13 -42.64 -8.81
N ALA A 26 -8.78 -41.87 -9.83
CA ALA A 26 -9.15 -42.17 -11.22
C ALA A 26 -8.19 -43.14 -11.93
N TYR A 27 -7.19 -43.72 -11.27
CA TYR A 27 -6.13 -44.49 -11.94
C TYR A 27 -6.67 -45.70 -12.68
N GLU A 28 -7.54 -46.51 -12.08
CA GLU A 28 -8.11 -47.70 -12.70
C GLU A 28 -8.95 -47.35 -13.91
N GLU A 29 -9.85 -46.40 -13.82
CA GLU A 29 -10.66 -45.88 -14.92
C GLU A 29 -9.80 -45.39 -16.09
N LEU A 30 -8.76 -44.61 -15.79
CA LEU A 30 -7.85 -44.10 -16.82
C LEU A 30 -7.01 -45.21 -17.45
N SER A 31 -6.64 -46.25 -16.71
CA SER A 31 -5.89 -47.42 -17.19
C SER A 31 -6.69 -48.22 -18.17
N GLU A 32 -7.99 -48.46 -17.90
CA GLU A 32 -8.88 -49.13 -18.83
C GLU A 32 -9.06 -48.33 -20.13
N LYS A 33 -9.28 -47.02 -20.02
CA LYS A 33 -9.38 -46.12 -21.17
C LYS A 33 -8.10 -46.11 -22.00
N ALA A 34 -6.93 -46.04 -21.36
CA ALA A 34 -5.63 -46.10 -22.04
C ALA A 34 -5.44 -47.41 -22.78
N SER A 35 -5.78 -48.54 -22.17
CA SER A 35 -5.72 -49.88 -22.77
C SER A 35 -6.63 -50.01 -24.00
N ALA A 36 -7.83 -49.44 -23.95
CA ALA A 36 -8.75 -49.40 -25.06
C ALA A 36 -8.22 -48.56 -26.24
N ILE A 37 -7.63 -47.40 -25.95
CA ILE A 37 -7.01 -46.52 -26.95
C ILE A 37 -5.81 -47.21 -27.59
N ASN A 38 -4.93 -47.81 -26.80
CA ASN A 38 -3.74 -48.51 -27.29
C ASN A 38 -4.09 -49.69 -28.19
N ARG A 39 -5.12 -50.47 -27.84
CA ARG A 39 -5.65 -51.55 -28.72
C ARG A 39 -6.14 -51.04 -30.07
N ARG A 40 -6.88 -49.91 -30.07
CA ARG A 40 -7.37 -49.31 -31.33
C ARG A 40 -6.26 -48.77 -32.21
N LEU A 41 -5.19 -48.23 -31.59
CA LEU A 41 -4.05 -47.67 -32.32
C LEU A 41 -2.97 -48.72 -32.67
N GLY A 42 -3.06 -49.93 -32.15
CA GLY A 42 -2.09 -51.00 -32.37
C GLY A 42 -0.70 -50.73 -31.77
N LYS A 43 -0.58 -49.77 -30.84
CA LYS A 43 0.67 -49.36 -30.18
C LYS A 43 0.43 -48.72 -28.81
N ASN A 44 1.47 -48.69 -27.96
CA ASN A 44 1.43 -48.10 -26.63
C ASN A 44 1.51 -46.56 -26.69
N THR A 45 0.46 -45.92 -27.18
CA THR A 45 0.37 -44.46 -27.29
C THR A 45 0.15 -43.78 -25.92
N VAL A 46 -0.59 -44.43 -25.02
CA VAL A 46 -0.85 -43.94 -23.69
C VAL A 46 -0.25 -44.84 -22.64
N VAL A 47 0.57 -44.28 -21.77
CA VAL A 47 1.25 -45.00 -20.69
C VAL A 47 0.92 -44.37 -19.36
N LEU A 48 0.37 -45.14 -18.41
CA LEU A 48 0.19 -44.76 -17.04
C LEU A 48 1.33 -45.37 -16.20
N THR A 49 2.05 -44.54 -15.43
CA THR A 49 3.21 -45.03 -14.69
C THR A 49 2.88 -45.38 -13.23
N GLY A 50 1.70 -45.03 -12.75
CA GLY A 50 1.40 -45.08 -11.33
C GLY A 50 2.22 -44.04 -10.53
N LYS A 51 2.35 -44.27 -9.25
CA LYS A 51 3.16 -43.42 -8.34
C LYS A 51 4.64 -43.53 -8.67
N ARG A 52 5.31 -42.37 -8.78
CA ARG A 52 6.75 -42.29 -9.10
C ARG A 52 7.44 -41.33 -8.15
N ASN A 53 8.66 -41.65 -7.75
CA ASN A 53 9.54 -40.78 -6.95
C ASN A 53 10.59 -40.05 -7.82
N ASP A 54 10.69 -40.40 -9.09
CA ASP A 54 11.62 -39.86 -10.07
C ASP A 54 10.92 -39.08 -11.19
N VAL A 55 9.86 -38.33 -10.81
CA VAL A 55 9.04 -37.58 -11.77
C VAL A 55 9.88 -36.58 -12.59
N ASN A 56 10.90 -35.98 -11.99
CA ASN A 56 11.85 -35.09 -12.64
C ASN A 56 12.59 -35.76 -13.83
N LYS A 57 12.91 -37.06 -13.72
CA LYS A 57 13.52 -37.81 -14.82
C LYS A 57 12.51 -38.05 -15.96
N ILE A 58 11.26 -38.32 -15.61
CA ILE A 58 10.20 -38.50 -16.62
C ILE A 58 9.94 -37.17 -17.33
N ILE A 59 9.83 -36.05 -16.58
CA ILE A 59 9.70 -34.72 -17.17
C ILE A 59 10.86 -34.42 -18.13
N SER A 60 12.08 -34.78 -17.77
CA SER A 60 13.26 -34.52 -18.62
C SER A 60 13.22 -35.23 -19.98
N LEU A 61 12.42 -36.28 -20.13
CA LEU A 61 12.24 -37.02 -21.40
C LEU A 61 11.12 -36.42 -22.26
N ALA A 62 10.23 -35.59 -21.70
CA ALA A 62 9.11 -35.05 -22.42
C ALA A 62 9.52 -33.94 -23.40
N ASP A 63 8.84 -33.83 -24.54
CA ASP A 63 8.91 -32.65 -25.42
C ASP A 63 7.99 -31.52 -24.95
N VAL A 64 6.79 -31.90 -24.49
CA VAL A 64 5.76 -31.00 -23.99
C VAL A 64 5.24 -31.51 -22.66
N PHE A 65 5.18 -30.62 -21.66
CA PHE A 65 4.58 -30.89 -20.36
C PHE A 65 3.18 -30.30 -20.30
N VAL A 66 2.23 -31.00 -19.68
CA VAL A 66 0.86 -30.53 -19.47
C VAL A 66 0.52 -30.58 -17.99
N GLY A 67 0.23 -29.46 -17.39
CA GLY A 67 -0.11 -29.41 -15.97
C GLY A 67 -0.15 -28.00 -15.42
N ILE A 68 -0.17 -27.87 -14.09
CA ILE A 68 -0.32 -26.59 -13.38
C ILE A 68 0.59 -26.51 -12.15
N SER A 69 0.73 -25.31 -11.61
CA SER A 69 1.35 -25.04 -10.31
C SER A 69 2.78 -25.59 -10.20
N ARG A 70 3.13 -26.25 -9.10
CA ARG A 70 4.48 -26.74 -8.83
C ARG A 70 5.03 -27.64 -9.95
N ALA A 71 4.22 -28.55 -10.49
CA ALA A 71 4.67 -29.44 -11.56
C ALA A 71 5.01 -28.67 -12.85
N ALA A 72 4.32 -27.57 -13.13
CA ALA A 72 4.65 -26.68 -14.25
C ALA A 72 5.99 -25.95 -14.01
N LEU A 73 6.27 -25.48 -12.77
CA LEU A 73 7.57 -24.91 -12.41
C LEU A 73 8.71 -25.91 -12.58
N GLU A 74 8.51 -27.14 -12.14
CA GLU A 74 9.50 -28.22 -12.29
C GLU A 74 9.77 -28.52 -13.79
N ALA A 75 8.73 -28.48 -14.64
CA ALA A 75 8.87 -28.68 -16.08
C ALA A 75 9.61 -27.50 -16.76
N MET A 76 9.33 -26.26 -16.38
CA MET A 76 10.07 -25.08 -16.85
C MET A 76 11.54 -25.16 -16.43
N ALA A 77 11.82 -25.52 -15.18
CA ALA A 77 13.19 -25.71 -14.69
C ALA A 77 13.94 -26.82 -15.46
N ALA A 78 13.23 -27.89 -15.84
CA ALA A 78 13.76 -28.97 -16.69
C ALA A 78 13.91 -28.57 -18.17
N GLY A 79 13.56 -27.34 -18.54
CA GLY A 79 13.66 -26.83 -19.91
C GLY A 79 12.64 -27.46 -20.85
N LYS A 80 11.39 -27.54 -20.44
CA LYS A 80 10.29 -28.10 -21.27
C LYS A 80 9.32 -27.01 -21.68
N ILE A 81 8.73 -27.19 -22.87
CA ILE A 81 7.57 -26.40 -23.27
C ILE A 81 6.38 -26.82 -22.40
N VAL A 82 5.70 -25.83 -21.80
CA VAL A 82 4.62 -26.07 -20.85
C VAL A 82 3.28 -25.62 -21.43
N VAL A 83 2.30 -26.54 -21.40
CA VAL A 83 0.89 -26.24 -21.62
C VAL A 83 0.23 -26.14 -20.24
N LEU A 84 -0.14 -24.93 -19.84
CA LEU A 84 -0.84 -24.72 -18.57
C LEU A 84 -2.32 -25.02 -18.72
N THR A 85 -2.76 -26.06 -18.04
CA THR A 85 -4.17 -26.44 -17.96
C THR A 85 -4.43 -27.32 -16.75
N GLY A 86 -5.56 -27.11 -16.10
CA GLY A 86 -5.98 -27.88 -14.93
C GLY A 86 -7.46 -27.65 -14.62
N SER A 87 -7.95 -28.15 -13.49
CA SER A 87 -9.36 -28.06 -13.10
C SER A 87 -9.86 -26.61 -12.94
N TYR A 88 -8.97 -25.65 -12.71
CA TYR A 88 -9.32 -24.24 -12.45
C TYR A 88 -9.31 -23.36 -13.69
N GLY A 89 -8.79 -23.83 -14.81
CA GLY A 89 -8.74 -23.06 -16.04
C GLY A 89 -7.74 -23.60 -17.07
N HIS A 90 -7.69 -22.93 -18.22
CA HIS A 90 -6.85 -23.27 -19.36
C HIS A 90 -6.22 -22.01 -19.95
N LEU A 91 -4.90 -21.97 -20.02
CA LEU A 91 -4.13 -20.94 -20.72
C LEU A 91 -3.75 -21.40 -22.13
N GLY A 92 -3.26 -22.62 -22.26
CA GLY A 92 -2.57 -23.12 -23.45
C GLY A 92 -1.06 -23.13 -23.28
N VAL A 93 -0.33 -22.86 -24.35
CA VAL A 93 1.15 -22.76 -24.30
C VAL A 93 1.56 -21.56 -23.45
N LEU A 94 2.38 -21.80 -22.42
CA LEU A 94 2.93 -20.73 -21.60
C LEU A 94 4.13 -20.10 -22.31
N THR A 95 4.09 -18.78 -22.47
CA THR A 95 5.20 -17.98 -22.99
C THR A 95 5.67 -16.97 -21.96
N GLU A 96 6.75 -16.25 -22.23
CA GLU A 96 7.25 -15.17 -21.37
C GLU A 96 6.18 -14.11 -21.07
N LYS A 97 5.35 -13.80 -22.08
CA LYS A 97 4.30 -12.79 -21.99
C LYS A 97 3.26 -13.09 -20.90
N GLU A 98 2.91 -14.35 -20.72
CA GLU A 98 1.90 -14.78 -19.74
C GLU A 98 2.52 -15.16 -18.38
N PHE A 99 3.85 -15.32 -18.31
CA PHE A 99 4.55 -15.79 -17.11
C PHE A 99 4.23 -14.91 -15.89
N GLU A 100 4.38 -13.59 -16.00
CA GLU A 100 4.11 -12.65 -14.90
C GLU A 100 2.65 -12.70 -14.44
N ALA A 101 1.71 -12.78 -15.38
CA ALA A 101 0.29 -12.88 -15.04
C ALA A 101 -0.04 -14.20 -14.32
N MET A 102 0.62 -15.29 -14.70
CA MET A 102 0.39 -16.61 -14.09
C MET A 102 1.02 -16.76 -12.70
N LYS A 103 2.03 -15.99 -12.36
CA LYS A 103 2.59 -15.90 -11.01
C LYS A 103 1.52 -15.54 -9.97
N LEU A 104 0.63 -14.60 -10.29
CA LEU A 104 -0.44 -14.15 -9.39
C LEU A 104 -1.42 -15.28 -9.00
N SER A 105 -1.58 -16.28 -9.86
CA SER A 105 -2.41 -17.46 -9.61
C SER A 105 -1.60 -18.69 -9.18
N ASN A 106 -0.30 -18.55 -8.93
CA ASN A 106 0.62 -19.67 -8.70
C ASN A 106 0.54 -20.72 -9.81
N PHE A 107 0.46 -20.27 -11.06
CA PHE A 107 0.36 -21.12 -12.27
C PHE A 107 -0.81 -22.11 -12.25
N THR A 108 -1.91 -21.78 -11.56
CA THR A 108 -3.10 -22.65 -11.46
C THR A 108 -4.18 -22.35 -12.50
N CYS A 109 -4.00 -21.32 -13.32
CA CYS A 109 -4.99 -20.82 -14.30
C CYS A 109 -6.32 -20.37 -13.66
N ARG A 110 -6.37 -20.04 -12.36
CA ARG A 110 -7.60 -19.51 -11.74
C ARG A 110 -8.03 -18.20 -12.40
N GLY A 111 -9.31 -18.14 -12.73
CA GLY A 111 -9.91 -16.96 -13.38
C GLY A 111 -9.83 -16.98 -14.90
N LEU A 112 -9.20 -17.99 -15.49
CA LEU A 112 -9.25 -18.23 -16.93
C LEU A 112 -10.44 -19.13 -17.31
N GLU A 113 -10.70 -19.23 -18.60
CA GLU A 113 -11.76 -20.11 -19.13
C GLU A 113 -11.56 -21.58 -18.75
N ALA A 114 -12.66 -22.29 -18.56
CA ALA A 114 -12.64 -23.71 -18.27
C ALA A 114 -11.96 -24.52 -19.41
N PRO A 115 -11.15 -25.52 -19.09
CA PRO A 115 -10.55 -26.38 -20.10
C PRO A 115 -11.61 -27.22 -20.83
N THR A 116 -11.42 -27.40 -22.14
CA THR A 116 -12.15 -28.40 -22.93
C THR A 116 -11.16 -29.35 -23.58
N ASP A 117 -11.61 -30.58 -23.87
CA ASP A 117 -10.77 -31.59 -24.52
C ASP A 117 -10.13 -31.07 -25.80
N GLN A 118 -10.91 -30.28 -26.58
CA GLN A 118 -10.47 -29.73 -27.86
C GLN A 118 -9.40 -28.64 -27.66
N LYS A 119 -9.59 -27.72 -26.67
CA LYS A 119 -8.61 -26.68 -26.38
C LYS A 119 -7.29 -27.27 -25.90
N VAL A 120 -7.35 -28.28 -25.03
CA VAL A 120 -6.15 -28.93 -24.50
C VAL A 120 -5.40 -29.69 -25.60
N ALA A 121 -6.11 -30.48 -26.44
CA ALA A 121 -5.50 -31.20 -27.55
C ALA A 121 -4.86 -30.26 -28.58
N ARG A 122 -5.51 -29.13 -28.87
CA ARG A 122 -4.98 -28.11 -29.77
C ARG A 122 -3.70 -27.50 -29.18
N ALA A 123 -3.72 -27.07 -27.92
CA ALA A 123 -2.55 -26.49 -27.27
C ALA A 123 -1.34 -27.43 -27.24
N VAL A 124 -1.54 -28.73 -27.03
CA VAL A 124 -0.46 -29.74 -27.13
C VAL A 124 0.11 -29.81 -28.54
N CYS A 125 -0.75 -29.83 -29.56
CA CYS A 125 -0.31 -29.85 -30.95
C CYS A 125 0.43 -28.56 -31.33
N ASP A 126 -0.05 -27.41 -30.89
CA ASP A 126 0.57 -26.10 -31.13
C ASP A 126 1.94 -26.02 -30.44
N ALA A 127 2.04 -26.45 -29.17
CA ALA A 127 3.28 -26.54 -28.42
C ALA A 127 4.35 -27.41 -29.11
N TYR A 128 3.94 -28.59 -29.61
CA TYR A 128 4.85 -29.48 -30.30
C TYR A 128 5.33 -28.91 -31.64
N ARG A 129 4.48 -28.17 -32.34
CA ARG A 129 4.75 -27.62 -33.69
C ARG A 129 5.47 -26.26 -33.67
N LEU A 130 5.71 -25.66 -32.51
CA LEU A 130 6.53 -24.45 -32.44
C LEU A 130 7.83 -24.67 -33.23
N ASP A 131 8.26 -23.68 -33.98
CA ASP A 131 9.56 -23.71 -34.65
C ASP A 131 10.71 -23.78 -33.62
N LYS A 132 11.87 -24.21 -34.07
CA LYS A 132 13.02 -24.47 -33.22
C LYS A 132 13.48 -23.21 -32.47
N ALA A 133 13.50 -22.07 -33.13
CA ALA A 133 13.96 -20.82 -32.53
C ALA A 133 13.01 -20.34 -31.44
N THR A 134 11.70 -20.37 -31.67
CA THR A 134 10.66 -20.05 -30.68
C THR A 134 10.70 -20.99 -29.48
N LYS A 135 10.91 -22.31 -29.70
CA LYS A 135 11.07 -23.27 -28.59
C LYS A 135 12.27 -22.95 -27.74
N GLU A 136 13.44 -22.77 -28.34
CA GLU A 136 14.69 -22.48 -27.63
C GLU A 136 14.59 -21.18 -26.83
N GLN A 137 14.03 -20.14 -27.43
CA GLN A 137 13.79 -18.85 -26.75
C GLN A 137 12.86 -19.01 -25.56
N THR A 138 11.68 -19.62 -25.76
CA THR A 138 10.68 -19.82 -24.69
C THR A 138 11.26 -20.64 -23.54
N ILE A 139 11.94 -21.77 -23.86
CA ILE A 139 12.56 -22.63 -22.86
C ILE A 139 13.64 -21.87 -22.09
N SER A 140 14.53 -21.15 -22.76
CA SER A 140 15.61 -20.41 -22.11
C SER A 140 15.08 -19.36 -21.15
N THR A 141 14.12 -18.54 -21.60
CA THR A 141 13.55 -17.45 -20.81
C THR A 141 12.78 -17.97 -19.61
N LEU A 142 11.88 -18.95 -19.79
CA LEU A 142 11.08 -19.50 -18.69
C LEU A 142 11.95 -20.26 -17.68
N LYS A 143 12.93 -21.04 -18.16
CA LYS A 143 13.88 -21.73 -17.29
C LYS A 143 14.67 -20.74 -16.45
N GLN A 144 15.20 -19.69 -17.05
CA GLN A 144 15.94 -18.66 -16.33
C GLN A 144 15.07 -17.97 -15.28
N ALA A 145 13.84 -17.59 -15.64
CA ALA A 145 12.91 -16.95 -14.72
C ALA A 145 12.60 -17.84 -13.50
N VAL A 146 12.32 -19.13 -13.74
CA VAL A 146 12.04 -20.07 -12.64
C VAL A 146 13.25 -20.30 -11.76
N LEU A 147 14.44 -20.49 -12.33
CA LEU A 147 15.67 -20.70 -11.54
C LEU A 147 16.03 -19.46 -10.70
N THR A 148 15.75 -18.27 -11.22
CA THR A 148 16.01 -17.03 -10.49
C THR A 148 14.99 -16.79 -9.38
N GLU A 149 13.70 -17.08 -9.61
CA GLU A 149 12.65 -16.67 -8.70
C GLU A 149 12.15 -17.78 -7.75
N TYR A 150 12.26 -19.04 -8.15
CA TYR A 150 11.71 -20.20 -7.43
C TYR A 150 12.75 -21.23 -7.03
N SER A 151 14.04 -20.89 -7.09
CA SER A 151 15.10 -21.81 -6.62
C SER A 151 15.05 -22.00 -5.10
N ALA A 152 15.52 -23.13 -4.63
CA ALA A 152 15.66 -23.42 -3.21
C ALA A 152 16.61 -22.42 -2.54
N ASP A 153 17.65 -22.00 -3.22
CA ASP A 153 18.61 -21.02 -2.72
C ASP A 153 17.94 -19.67 -2.48
N ARG A 154 17.18 -19.18 -3.46
CA ARG A 154 16.40 -17.95 -3.32
C ARG A 154 15.40 -18.02 -2.17
N MET A 155 14.66 -19.13 -2.05
CA MET A 155 13.70 -19.34 -0.97
C MET A 155 14.40 -19.38 0.40
N THR A 156 15.59 -19.96 0.45
CA THR A 156 16.43 -19.99 1.66
C THR A 156 16.90 -18.58 2.04
N GLU A 157 17.37 -17.80 1.07
CA GLU A 157 17.76 -16.40 1.31
C GLU A 157 16.60 -15.54 1.82
N ASP A 158 15.43 -15.69 1.22
CA ASP A 158 14.24 -14.97 1.65
C ASP A 158 13.78 -15.41 3.06
N ALA A 159 13.87 -16.71 3.37
CA ALA A 159 13.60 -17.24 4.71
C ALA A 159 14.62 -16.73 5.74
N LEU A 160 15.92 -16.70 5.39
CA LEU A 160 16.98 -16.15 6.26
C LEU A 160 16.75 -14.68 6.54
N LYS A 161 16.37 -13.88 5.56
CA LYS A 161 16.01 -12.46 5.77
C LYS A 161 14.86 -12.32 6.78
N VAL A 162 13.82 -13.13 6.64
CA VAL A 162 12.69 -13.14 7.59
C VAL A 162 13.16 -13.57 8.99
N TYR A 163 14.02 -14.57 9.09
CA TYR A 163 14.59 -14.98 10.39
C TYR A 163 15.50 -13.91 10.99
N GLU A 164 16.33 -13.26 10.19
CA GLU A 164 17.18 -12.15 10.65
C GLU A 164 16.33 -10.97 11.14
N GLU A 165 15.25 -10.64 10.45
CA GLU A 165 14.28 -9.62 10.87
C GLU A 165 13.58 -10.01 12.19
N LEU A 166 13.23 -11.28 12.38
CA LEU A 166 12.59 -11.78 13.59
C LEU A 166 13.57 -11.92 14.76
N LEU A 167 14.82 -12.29 14.49
CA LEU A 167 15.90 -12.43 15.47
C LEU A 167 16.60 -11.11 15.77
N TYR A 168 16.27 -10.03 15.04
CA TYR A 168 16.73 -8.70 15.38
C TYR A 168 16.13 -8.34 16.75
N GLU A 169 16.81 -8.79 17.80
CA GLU A 169 16.56 -8.34 19.16
C GLU A 169 16.80 -6.84 19.17
N ILE A 170 15.73 -6.09 19.25
CA ILE A 170 15.80 -4.66 19.55
C ILE A 170 16.30 -4.58 21.00
N LYS A 171 17.63 -4.60 21.15
CA LYS A 171 18.32 -4.81 22.43
C LYS A 171 18.11 -3.68 23.42
N LYS A 172 17.85 -2.47 22.97
CA LYS A 172 17.63 -1.30 23.81
C LYS A 172 16.72 -0.31 23.12
N SER A 173 15.81 0.28 23.86
CA SER A 173 14.99 1.36 23.34
C SER A 173 15.75 2.67 23.46
N ASP A 174 16.36 3.17 22.38
CA ASP A 174 17.02 4.47 22.40
C ASP A 174 16.02 5.60 22.27
N VAL A 175 14.98 5.39 21.47
CA VAL A 175 13.93 6.37 21.17
C VAL A 175 12.55 5.79 21.47
N VAL A 176 11.74 6.53 22.22
CA VAL A 176 10.32 6.24 22.44
C VAL A 176 9.47 7.22 21.66
N LEU A 177 8.61 6.71 20.78
CA LEU A 177 7.68 7.50 19.96
C LEU A 177 6.26 7.40 20.50
N SER A 178 5.59 8.55 20.67
CA SER A 178 4.18 8.64 21.03
C SER A 178 3.42 9.53 20.06
N GLY A 179 2.25 9.08 19.65
CA GLY A 179 1.31 9.81 18.78
C GLY A 179 -0.06 9.13 18.79
N TYR A 180 -0.90 9.42 17.82
CA TYR A 180 -2.20 8.75 17.65
C TYR A 180 -2.04 7.43 16.86
N TYR A 181 -1.18 6.54 17.38
CA TYR A 181 -0.75 5.33 16.67
C TYR A 181 -1.58 4.08 17.02
N GLY A 182 -1.83 3.25 16.02
CA GLY A 182 -2.62 2.03 16.16
C GLY A 182 -4.14 2.24 16.19
N PHE A 183 -4.65 3.36 15.68
CA PHE A 183 -6.07 3.67 15.56
C PHE A 183 -6.58 3.61 14.12
N HIS A 184 -5.78 3.11 13.18
CA HIS A 184 -6.14 3.00 11.77
C HIS A 184 -6.47 4.36 11.11
N ASN A 185 -5.75 5.41 11.50
CA ASN A 185 -5.77 6.70 10.84
C ASN A 185 -4.61 6.76 9.85
N SER A 186 -4.94 6.84 8.56
CA SER A 186 -3.94 6.79 7.48
C SER A 186 -2.87 7.88 7.63
N GLY A 187 -3.24 9.09 8.08
CA GLY A 187 -2.31 10.19 8.25
C GLY A 187 -1.32 9.98 9.38
N ASP A 188 -1.80 9.58 10.56
CA ASP A 188 -0.92 9.30 11.71
C ASP A 188 -0.01 8.09 11.42
N ASP A 189 -0.52 7.10 10.69
CA ASP A 189 0.27 5.94 10.24
C ASP A 189 1.37 6.36 9.24
N ALA A 190 1.08 7.30 8.34
CA ALA A 190 2.07 7.84 7.39
C ALA A 190 3.15 8.65 8.12
N ILE A 191 2.76 9.52 9.04
CA ILE A 191 3.71 10.29 9.86
C ILE A 191 4.62 9.35 10.64
N LEU A 192 4.06 8.33 11.31
CA LEU A 192 4.85 7.32 12.02
C LEU A 192 5.86 6.64 11.10
N LYS A 193 5.43 6.22 9.90
CA LYS A 193 6.29 5.61 8.91
C LYS A 193 7.45 6.51 8.52
N MET A 194 7.16 7.80 8.28
CA MET A 194 8.21 8.75 7.91
C MET A 194 9.21 8.99 9.03
N ILE A 195 8.76 9.20 10.27
CA ILE A 195 9.66 9.36 11.41
C ILE A 195 10.58 8.14 11.58
N ILE A 196 10.05 6.93 11.43
CA ILE A 196 10.85 5.69 11.50
C ILE A 196 11.87 5.64 10.35
N ASN A 197 11.43 5.94 9.12
CA ASN A 197 12.31 5.94 7.94
C ASN A 197 13.42 6.99 8.06
N ASP A 198 13.08 8.20 8.50
CA ASP A 198 14.02 9.30 8.70
C ASP A 198 15.10 8.93 9.73
N ILE A 199 14.70 8.32 10.85
CA ILE A 199 15.65 7.85 11.87
C ILE A 199 16.52 6.71 11.31
N ARG A 200 15.92 5.72 10.68
CA ARG A 200 16.65 4.54 10.15
C ARG A 200 17.54 4.85 8.96
N SER A 201 17.23 5.87 8.17
CA SER A 201 18.09 6.29 7.06
C SER A 201 19.46 6.74 7.54
N ARG A 202 19.57 7.26 8.76
CA ARG A 202 20.80 7.74 9.36
C ARG A 202 21.44 6.72 10.30
N ASP A 203 20.63 6.01 11.10
CA ASP A 203 21.08 4.89 11.93
C ASP A 203 20.08 3.73 11.91
N PRO A 204 20.30 2.71 11.07
CA PRO A 204 19.46 1.53 10.98
C PRO A 204 19.40 0.68 12.26
N LYS A 205 20.38 0.84 13.17
CA LYS A 205 20.53 0.04 14.39
C LYS A 205 19.88 0.70 15.61
N LEU A 206 19.40 1.94 15.48
CA LEU A 206 18.81 2.67 16.58
C LEU A 206 17.53 1.98 17.09
N GLY A 207 17.45 1.70 18.37
CA GLY A 207 16.32 1.04 19.00
C GLY A 207 15.10 1.96 19.11
N ILE A 208 14.02 1.66 18.40
CA ILE A 208 12.78 2.46 18.39
C ILE A 208 11.67 1.66 19.07
N THR A 209 10.99 2.29 20.05
CA THR A 209 9.79 1.75 20.69
C THR A 209 8.60 2.68 20.49
N ILE A 210 7.48 2.14 20.01
CA ILE A 210 6.25 2.91 19.75
C ILE A 210 5.21 2.68 20.84
N LEU A 211 4.62 3.74 21.36
CA LEU A 211 3.44 3.65 22.22
C LEU A 211 2.19 3.55 21.33
N SER A 212 1.63 2.35 21.21
CA SER A 212 0.56 2.03 20.26
C SER A 212 -0.68 1.47 20.95
N ASN A 213 -1.85 1.75 20.37
CA ASN A 213 -3.11 1.10 20.75
C ASN A 213 -3.18 -0.38 20.31
N ARG A 214 -2.40 -0.76 19.28
CA ARG A 214 -2.29 -2.13 18.73
C ARG A 214 -0.82 -2.52 18.56
N PRO A 215 -0.12 -2.87 19.65
CA PRO A 215 1.32 -3.12 19.59
C PRO A 215 1.73 -4.24 18.63
N ALA A 216 0.95 -5.31 18.56
CA ALA A 216 1.25 -6.44 17.68
C ALA A 216 1.24 -6.03 16.19
N ASP A 217 0.23 -5.27 15.77
CA ASP A 217 0.15 -4.74 14.40
C ASP A 217 1.30 -3.77 14.11
N THR A 218 1.59 -2.87 15.07
CA THR A 218 2.66 -1.87 14.93
C THR A 218 4.02 -2.54 14.79
N LYS A 219 4.31 -3.55 15.60
CA LYS A 219 5.54 -4.35 15.49
C LYS A 219 5.69 -4.96 14.10
N ARG A 220 4.63 -5.64 13.63
CA ARG A 220 4.63 -6.34 12.35
C ARG A 220 4.77 -5.39 11.16
N ILE A 221 4.06 -4.25 11.18
CA ILE A 221 4.02 -3.32 10.03
C ILE A 221 5.32 -2.53 9.91
N TYR A 222 5.90 -2.07 11.03
CA TYR A 222 7.03 -1.13 11.01
C TYR A 222 8.35 -1.77 11.43
N ASN A 223 8.34 -3.05 11.80
CA ASN A 223 9.51 -3.76 12.33
C ASN A 223 10.22 -2.99 13.45
N VAL A 224 9.47 -2.61 14.49
CA VAL A 224 9.92 -1.83 15.65
C VAL A 224 9.42 -2.48 16.94
N ASN A 225 9.96 -2.08 18.10
CA ASN A 225 9.30 -2.38 19.37
C ASN A 225 8.01 -1.59 19.52
N ALA A 226 7.01 -2.18 20.15
CA ALA A 226 5.80 -1.46 20.50
C ALA A 226 5.26 -1.92 21.85
N VAL A 227 4.73 -0.96 22.61
CA VAL A 227 4.11 -1.14 23.92
C VAL A 227 2.68 -0.63 23.87
N ASN A 228 1.78 -1.28 24.61
CA ASN A 228 0.42 -0.77 24.71
C ASN A 228 0.41 0.58 25.43
N ARG A 229 -0.17 1.59 24.78
CA ARG A 229 -0.21 2.98 25.25
C ARG A 229 -0.95 3.18 26.58
N TRP A 230 -1.68 2.19 27.05
CA TRP A 230 -2.38 2.21 28.35
C TRP A 230 -1.67 1.37 29.42
N ASN A 231 -0.58 0.67 29.09
CA ASN A 231 0.22 -0.05 30.05
C ASN A 231 1.31 0.84 30.65
N PHE A 232 0.94 1.59 31.70
CA PHE A 232 1.82 2.57 32.33
C PHE A 232 3.10 1.95 32.94
N PHE A 233 3.07 0.70 33.38
CA PHE A 233 4.27 0.01 33.88
C PHE A 233 5.26 -0.24 32.74
N ALA A 234 4.78 -0.74 31.61
CA ALA A 234 5.64 -0.95 30.45
C ALA A 234 6.16 0.37 29.87
N ILE A 235 5.31 1.41 29.79
CA ILE A 235 5.71 2.77 29.37
C ILE A 235 6.83 3.30 30.27
N ARG A 236 6.68 3.20 31.60
CA ARG A 236 7.70 3.65 32.54
C ARG A 236 9.01 2.92 32.36
N LYS A 237 8.94 1.59 32.11
CA LYS A 237 10.14 0.77 31.87
C LYS A 237 10.88 1.25 30.62
N VAL A 238 10.20 1.38 29.48
CA VAL A 238 10.86 1.81 28.23
C VAL A 238 11.35 3.25 28.31
N MET A 239 10.67 4.14 29.03
CA MET A 239 11.14 5.50 29.27
C MET A 239 12.43 5.56 30.10
N LYS A 240 12.56 4.67 31.09
CA LYS A 240 13.78 4.57 31.91
C LYS A 240 14.98 4.08 31.09
N ASP A 241 14.73 3.23 30.11
CA ASP A 241 15.78 2.58 29.33
C ASP A 241 16.10 3.35 28.02
N SER A 242 15.39 4.49 27.76
CA SER A 242 15.57 5.31 26.55
C SER A 242 16.32 6.61 26.83
N ARG A 243 16.84 7.21 25.76
CA ARG A 243 17.52 8.50 25.78
C ARG A 243 16.65 9.64 25.30
N LEU A 244 15.79 9.37 24.31
CA LEU A 244 14.96 10.38 23.65
C LEU A 244 13.49 9.95 23.64
N PHE A 245 12.61 10.86 24.02
CA PHE A 245 11.18 10.76 23.83
C PHE A 245 10.73 11.71 22.72
N ILE A 246 10.04 11.19 21.71
CA ILE A 246 9.47 11.96 20.62
C ILE A 246 7.94 11.92 20.70
N SER A 247 7.31 13.09 20.85
CA SER A 247 5.89 13.25 20.54
C SER A 247 5.78 13.50 19.05
N GLY A 248 5.42 12.43 18.31
CA GLY A 248 5.57 12.39 16.86
C GLY A 248 4.31 12.77 16.11
N GLY A 249 4.36 13.90 15.42
CA GLY A 249 3.42 14.31 14.39
C GLY A 249 1.97 14.50 14.81
N GLY A 250 1.17 14.94 13.87
CA GLY A 250 -0.25 15.18 14.09
C GLY A 250 -0.54 16.37 14.99
N SER A 251 -1.81 16.55 15.39
CA SER A 251 -2.22 17.62 16.34
C SER A 251 -2.67 16.99 17.64
N VAL A 252 -1.73 16.46 18.41
CA VAL A 252 -2.03 15.77 19.68
C VAL A 252 -2.12 16.73 20.88
N ILE A 253 -1.51 17.92 20.78
CA ILE A 253 -1.57 18.98 21.80
C ILE A 253 -2.77 19.90 21.50
N GLN A 254 -3.97 19.46 21.84
CA GLN A 254 -5.24 20.17 21.62
C GLN A 254 -6.31 19.65 22.59
N ASP A 255 -7.37 20.42 22.86
CA ASP A 255 -8.46 20.02 23.76
C ASP A 255 -9.86 19.99 23.10
N VAL A 256 -9.91 20.14 21.77
CA VAL A 256 -11.16 20.06 20.98
C VAL A 256 -11.77 18.65 21.06
N THR A 257 -10.93 17.61 20.94
CA THR A 257 -11.38 16.23 21.03
C THR A 257 -11.72 15.84 22.47
N SER A 258 -10.78 16.03 23.39
CA SER A 258 -11.03 15.88 24.83
C SER A 258 -9.87 16.40 25.69
N THR A 259 -10.19 16.96 26.84
CA THR A 259 -9.18 17.31 27.86
C THR A 259 -8.38 16.07 28.30
N LYS A 260 -8.99 14.87 28.38
CA LYS A 260 -8.29 13.64 28.78
C LYS A 260 -7.18 13.28 27.81
N SER A 261 -7.41 13.45 26.50
CA SER A 261 -6.40 13.21 25.47
C SER A 261 -5.20 14.16 25.64
N LEU A 262 -5.44 15.45 25.80
CA LEU A 262 -4.37 16.42 26.06
C LEU A 262 -3.55 16.04 27.30
N LEU A 263 -4.23 15.73 28.41
CA LEU A 263 -3.56 15.37 29.67
C LEU A 263 -2.69 14.12 29.54
N TYR A 264 -3.11 13.14 28.74
CA TYR A 264 -2.32 11.95 28.45
C TYR A 264 -0.98 12.30 27.79
N TYR A 265 -0.98 13.11 26.74
CA TYR A 265 0.27 13.49 26.06
C TYR A 265 1.16 14.37 26.94
N LEU A 266 0.58 15.31 27.68
CA LEU A 266 1.32 16.12 28.66
C LEU A 266 1.93 15.27 29.79
N PHE A 267 1.22 14.21 30.22
CA PHE A 267 1.74 13.24 31.20
C PHE A 267 2.97 12.51 30.67
N LEU A 268 2.95 12.03 29.42
CA LEU A 268 4.07 11.33 28.82
C LEU A 268 5.32 12.22 28.72
N ILE A 269 5.17 13.48 28.32
CA ILE A 269 6.27 14.45 28.30
C ILE A 269 6.88 14.61 29.71
N LYS A 270 6.05 14.81 30.75
CA LYS A 270 6.53 14.89 32.14
C LYS A 270 7.23 13.60 32.58
N LEU A 271 6.69 12.46 32.21
CA LEU A 271 7.27 11.17 32.58
C LEU A 271 8.65 11.00 31.94
N ALA A 272 8.80 11.33 30.67
CA ALA A 272 10.07 11.30 29.96
C ALA A 272 11.11 12.23 30.65
N LYS A 273 10.76 13.49 30.91
CA LYS A 273 11.66 14.43 31.62
C LYS A 273 12.05 13.94 33.02
N ARG A 274 11.14 13.27 33.75
CA ARG A 274 11.44 12.70 35.07
C ARG A 274 12.44 11.55 35.00
N HIS A 275 12.52 10.86 33.91
CA HIS A 275 13.49 9.76 33.66
C HIS A 275 14.78 10.26 33.02
N GLY A 276 14.94 11.56 32.79
CA GLY A 276 16.15 12.15 32.23
C GLY A 276 16.21 12.09 30.70
N ASN A 277 15.10 11.72 30.02
CA ASN A 277 15.09 11.72 28.57
C ASN A 277 15.16 13.15 28.02
N LYS A 278 15.85 13.33 26.90
CA LYS A 278 15.59 14.44 25.99
C LYS A 278 14.18 14.31 25.42
N VAL A 279 13.50 15.43 25.18
CA VAL A 279 12.11 15.43 24.69
C VAL A 279 11.98 16.32 23.47
N MET A 280 11.45 15.75 22.39
CA MET A 280 11.17 16.49 21.16
C MET A 280 9.69 16.36 20.77
N LEU A 281 9.07 17.48 20.40
CA LEU A 281 7.85 17.47 19.61
C LEU A 281 8.27 17.50 18.13
N TYR A 282 7.93 16.45 17.37
CA TYR A 282 8.40 16.28 16.00
C TYR A 282 7.28 16.64 15.01
N ALA A 283 7.48 17.73 14.27
CA ALA A 283 6.54 18.22 13.25
C ALA A 283 5.07 18.27 13.74
N ASN A 284 4.87 18.80 14.94
CA ASN A 284 3.54 18.85 15.56
C ASN A 284 2.72 20.05 15.07
N GLY A 285 1.42 19.82 14.87
CA GLY A 285 0.44 20.89 14.87
C GLY A 285 -0.03 21.13 16.31
N ILE A 286 -0.06 22.38 16.75
CA ILE A 286 -0.47 22.77 18.09
C ILE A 286 -1.86 23.38 18.06
N GLY A 287 -2.71 22.97 18.99
CA GLY A 287 -4.02 23.57 19.25
C GLY A 287 -5.14 23.17 18.28
N PRO A 288 -6.30 23.85 18.44
CA PRO A 288 -6.57 24.85 19.48
C PRO A 288 -6.66 24.25 20.89
N VAL A 289 -6.22 25.03 21.89
CA VAL A 289 -6.38 24.72 23.31
C VAL A 289 -7.30 25.79 23.91
N ASN A 290 -8.60 25.47 24.01
CA ASN A 290 -9.62 26.48 24.30
C ASN A 290 -9.75 26.82 25.80
N LYS A 291 -9.53 25.82 26.67
CA LYS A 291 -9.71 26.03 28.12
C LYS A 291 -8.48 26.67 28.74
N LYS A 292 -8.64 27.82 29.42
CA LYS A 292 -7.54 28.51 30.11
C LYS A 292 -6.76 27.60 31.08
N SER A 293 -7.45 26.69 31.78
CA SER A 293 -6.79 25.72 32.66
C SER A 293 -5.92 24.72 31.88
N ASN A 294 -6.30 24.33 30.66
CA ASN A 294 -5.52 23.47 29.80
C ASN A 294 -4.35 24.22 29.15
N GLN A 295 -4.54 25.50 28.79
CA GLN A 295 -3.46 26.37 28.31
C GLN A 295 -2.35 26.48 29.38
N LYS A 296 -2.72 26.74 30.64
CA LYS A 296 -1.77 26.79 31.76
C LYS A 296 -1.02 25.47 31.95
N ARG A 297 -1.72 24.33 31.87
CA ARG A 297 -1.10 22.99 31.97
C ARG A 297 -0.17 22.72 30.79
N ALA A 298 -0.59 23.03 29.57
CA ALA A 298 0.22 22.88 28.36
C ALA A 298 1.47 23.76 28.44
N LYS A 299 1.34 25.05 28.76
CA LYS A 299 2.47 25.96 28.98
C LYS A 299 3.53 25.37 29.94
N ASN A 300 3.08 24.91 31.12
CA ASN A 300 4.00 24.39 32.13
C ASN A 300 4.75 23.14 31.69
N VAL A 301 4.14 22.32 30.84
CA VAL A 301 4.76 21.07 30.35
C VAL A 301 5.59 21.30 29.12
N LEU A 302 5.11 22.09 28.17
CA LEU A 302 5.83 22.37 26.92
C LEU A 302 7.11 23.17 27.16
N ASN A 303 7.16 24.02 28.21
CA ASN A 303 8.39 24.68 28.60
C ASN A 303 9.47 23.74 29.20
N LEU A 304 9.17 22.44 29.40
CA LEU A 304 10.16 21.42 29.78
C LEU A 304 10.76 20.69 28.57
N VAL A 305 10.18 20.87 27.38
CA VAL A 305 10.59 20.21 26.14
C VAL A 305 11.92 20.82 25.67
N ASP A 306 12.80 19.99 25.11
CA ASP A 306 14.11 20.46 24.64
C ASP A 306 13.99 21.12 23.26
N VAL A 307 13.22 20.50 22.34
CA VAL A 307 13.00 20.98 20.96
C VAL A 307 11.56 20.79 20.53
N ILE A 308 10.99 21.79 19.89
CA ILE A 308 9.70 21.72 19.21
C ILE A 308 9.88 22.01 17.73
N THR A 309 9.58 21.05 16.85
CA THR A 309 9.39 21.35 15.45
C THR A 309 7.91 21.38 15.10
N LEU A 310 7.52 22.36 14.32
CA LEU A 310 6.13 22.63 13.94
C LEU A 310 5.96 22.40 12.44
N ARG A 311 4.83 21.88 12.04
CA ARG A 311 4.55 21.67 10.62
C ARG A 311 3.91 22.87 9.92
N GLU A 312 3.35 23.82 10.68
CA GLU A 312 2.74 25.06 10.19
C GLU A 312 3.01 26.24 11.12
N SER A 313 2.97 27.47 10.57
CA SER A 313 3.23 28.73 11.29
C SER A 313 2.20 29.03 12.37
N ASP A 314 0.91 28.74 12.10
CA ASP A 314 -0.20 29.02 13.03
C ASP A 314 0.02 28.37 14.40
N SER A 315 0.70 27.22 14.44
CA SER A 315 1.08 26.54 15.68
C SER A 315 2.08 27.33 16.51
N GLN A 316 2.94 28.14 15.88
CA GLN A 316 3.88 29.02 16.58
C GLN A 316 3.14 30.14 17.30
N ASP A 317 2.12 30.72 16.65
CA ASP A 317 1.34 31.81 17.27
C ASP A 317 0.60 31.30 18.50
N ILE A 318 0.03 30.09 18.44
CA ILE A 318 -0.62 29.44 19.58
C ILE A 318 0.37 29.18 20.72
N LEU A 319 1.60 28.76 20.44
CA LEU A 319 2.64 28.59 21.48
C LEU A 319 3.00 29.92 22.14
N ASN A 320 3.14 30.97 21.33
CA ASN A 320 3.44 32.32 21.81
C ASN A 320 2.31 32.85 22.72
N GLU A 321 1.06 32.73 22.31
CA GLU A 321 -0.13 33.11 23.09
C GLU A 321 -0.22 32.34 24.42
N MET A 322 0.15 31.07 24.42
CA MET A 322 0.21 30.28 25.65
C MET A 322 1.41 30.64 26.55
N GLY A 323 2.38 31.38 26.03
CA GLY A 323 3.61 31.74 26.75
C GLY A 323 4.60 30.58 26.87
N VAL A 324 4.72 29.77 25.84
CA VAL A 324 5.76 28.72 25.71
C VAL A 324 6.98 29.36 25.06
N ILE A 325 8.07 29.53 25.81
CA ILE A 325 9.25 30.30 25.40
C ILE A 325 10.59 29.56 25.58
N ASN A 326 10.63 28.50 26.40
CA ASN A 326 11.89 27.82 26.71
C ASN A 326 12.41 26.88 25.63
N PRO A 327 11.58 26.06 24.96
CA PRO A 327 12.10 25.12 23.97
C PRO A 327 12.56 25.84 22.69
N LYS A 328 13.64 25.34 22.09
CA LYS A 328 13.98 25.73 20.72
C LYS A 328 12.84 25.34 19.79
N THR A 329 12.23 26.34 19.15
CA THR A 329 11.13 26.10 18.20
C THR A 329 11.59 26.35 16.76
N VAL A 330 11.26 25.43 15.84
CA VAL A 330 11.61 25.52 14.41
C VAL A 330 10.38 25.14 13.58
N ILE A 331 10.04 25.96 12.59
CA ILE A 331 8.99 25.62 11.61
C ILE A 331 9.61 24.75 10.53
N THR A 332 9.11 23.52 10.41
CA THR A 332 9.51 22.55 9.39
C THR A 332 8.34 22.26 8.45
N CYS A 333 7.91 21.02 8.30
CA CYS A 333 6.73 20.63 7.51
C CYS A 333 6.11 19.34 8.03
N ASP A 334 4.96 18.97 7.48
CA ASP A 334 4.42 17.61 7.70
C ASP A 334 5.37 16.57 7.06
N PRO A 335 5.87 15.57 7.80
CA PRO A 335 6.88 14.63 7.30
C PRO A 335 6.43 13.84 6.08
N VAL A 336 5.11 13.71 5.89
CA VAL A 336 4.52 12.96 4.77
C VAL A 336 4.91 13.52 3.40
N VAL A 337 5.30 14.80 3.33
CA VAL A 337 5.79 15.42 2.06
C VAL A 337 7.08 14.76 1.53
N ALA A 338 7.81 14.09 2.39
CA ALA A 338 9.04 13.38 2.02
C ALA A 338 8.80 11.90 1.65
N LEU A 339 7.54 11.45 1.61
CA LEU A 339 7.21 10.08 1.25
C LEU A 339 7.50 9.85 -0.25
N SER A 340 8.60 9.17 -0.55
CA SER A 340 9.07 8.91 -1.92
C SER A 340 8.70 7.52 -2.44
N ASN A 341 8.45 6.56 -1.54
CA ASN A 341 8.09 5.20 -1.92
C ASN A 341 6.60 5.14 -2.28
N ILE A 342 6.31 5.28 -3.56
CA ILE A 342 4.98 5.17 -4.12
C ILE A 342 4.78 3.72 -4.54
N ASP A 343 3.74 3.09 -4.03
CA ASP A 343 3.37 1.72 -4.44
C ASP A 343 2.61 1.76 -5.78
N ALA A 344 3.37 2.06 -6.85
CA ALA A 344 2.81 2.24 -8.20
C ALA A 344 2.17 0.96 -8.72
N ASP A 345 2.82 -0.19 -8.52
CA ASP A 345 2.38 -1.48 -9.05
C ASP A 345 1.06 -1.93 -8.40
N GLN A 346 0.93 -1.77 -7.09
CA GLN A 346 -0.32 -2.07 -6.41
C GLN A 346 -1.43 -1.06 -6.77
N ALA A 347 -1.09 0.22 -6.96
CA ALA A 347 -2.04 1.22 -7.42
C ALA A 347 -2.60 0.86 -8.81
N GLU A 348 -1.74 0.52 -9.76
CA GLU A 348 -2.14 0.07 -11.09
C GLU A 348 -2.99 -1.21 -11.05
N THR A 349 -2.59 -2.19 -10.24
CA THR A 349 -3.37 -3.41 -10.02
C THR A 349 -4.78 -3.11 -9.51
N LEU A 350 -4.93 -2.16 -8.57
CA LEU A 350 -6.25 -1.75 -8.08
C LEU A 350 -7.06 -1.02 -9.15
N LEU A 351 -6.45 -0.12 -9.90
CA LEU A 351 -7.11 0.59 -10.99
C LEU A 351 -7.59 -0.39 -12.06
N TYR A 352 -6.79 -1.38 -12.40
CA TYR A 352 -7.16 -2.43 -13.35
C TYR A 352 -8.37 -3.24 -12.86
N ARG A 353 -8.35 -3.69 -11.59
CA ARG A 353 -9.46 -4.45 -10.98
C ARG A 353 -10.79 -3.70 -10.95
N HIS A 354 -10.73 -2.38 -10.93
CA HIS A 354 -11.92 -1.52 -10.88
C HIS A 354 -12.23 -0.84 -12.22
N ASN A 355 -11.63 -1.29 -13.33
CA ASN A 355 -11.80 -0.73 -14.68
C ASN A 355 -11.48 0.77 -14.79
N LEU A 356 -10.52 1.26 -14.00
CA LEU A 356 -10.06 2.64 -14.00
C LEU A 356 -8.69 2.83 -14.65
N PHE A 357 -7.95 1.75 -14.89
CA PHE A 357 -6.63 1.81 -15.52
C PHE A 357 -6.72 2.42 -16.93
N GLY A 358 -5.86 3.39 -17.21
CA GLY A 358 -5.86 4.13 -18.48
C GLY A 358 -7.03 5.12 -18.68
N LYS A 359 -7.91 5.27 -17.69
CA LYS A 359 -9.00 6.25 -17.74
C LYS A 359 -8.65 7.47 -16.88
N PRO A 360 -9.03 8.69 -17.31
CA PRO A 360 -8.92 9.85 -16.45
C PRO A 360 -9.86 9.72 -15.26
N TYR A 361 -9.39 10.04 -14.06
CA TYR A 361 -10.22 10.01 -12.86
C TYR A 361 -9.84 11.10 -11.86
N VAL A 362 -10.79 11.42 -10.99
CA VAL A 362 -10.64 12.33 -9.85
C VAL A 362 -10.71 11.53 -8.56
N VAL A 363 -9.74 11.72 -7.67
CA VAL A 363 -9.79 11.15 -6.31
C VAL A 363 -10.68 12.01 -5.43
N VAL A 364 -11.59 11.37 -4.71
CA VAL A 364 -12.50 12.05 -3.77
C VAL A 364 -12.38 11.41 -2.39
N SER A 365 -12.21 12.21 -1.35
CA SER A 365 -12.21 11.72 0.03
C SER A 365 -13.07 12.60 0.93
N LEU A 366 -14.16 12.02 1.37
CA LEU A 366 -15.14 12.68 2.23
C LEU A 366 -15.07 12.12 3.65
N ARG A 367 -15.46 12.96 4.60
CA ARG A 367 -15.67 12.54 5.99
C ARG A 367 -17.10 12.85 6.41
N GLU A 368 -17.59 12.09 7.35
CA GLU A 368 -18.84 12.44 8.01
C GLU A 368 -18.66 13.73 8.83
N TRP A 369 -19.53 14.69 8.59
CA TRP A 369 -19.55 15.98 9.26
C TRP A 369 -20.98 16.34 9.61
N LYS A 370 -21.20 17.42 10.39
CA LYS A 370 -22.53 17.93 10.68
C LYS A 370 -23.29 18.13 9.36
N THR A 371 -24.45 17.55 9.26
CA THR A 371 -25.26 17.61 8.04
C THR A 371 -25.54 19.04 7.65
N ILE A 372 -25.09 19.44 6.48
CA ILE A 372 -25.44 20.69 5.81
C ILE A 372 -26.12 20.29 4.51
N PRO A 373 -27.47 20.20 4.49
CA PRO A 373 -28.21 19.63 3.34
C PRO A 373 -27.91 20.34 2.01
N ILE A 374 -27.73 21.66 2.04
CA ILE A 374 -27.40 22.44 0.83
C ILE A 374 -26.02 22.02 0.31
N PHE A 375 -25.01 21.93 1.17
CA PHE A 375 -23.68 21.47 0.78
C PHE A 375 -23.70 20.07 0.19
N GLU A 376 -24.44 19.13 0.79
CA GLU A 376 -24.52 17.75 0.31
C GLU A 376 -25.11 17.68 -1.10
N ALA A 377 -26.18 18.42 -1.36
CA ALA A 377 -26.82 18.48 -2.67
C ALA A 377 -25.91 19.13 -3.74
N GLU A 378 -25.35 20.29 -3.42
CA GLU A 378 -24.45 21.04 -4.29
C GLU A 378 -23.17 20.25 -4.61
N LEU A 379 -22.59 19.57 -3.63
CA LEU A 379 -21.42 18.70 -3.82
C LEU A 379 -21.73 17.52 -4.74
N LEU A 380 -22.86 16.85 -4.53
CA LEU A 380 -23.28 15.72 -5.36
C LEU A 380 -23.43 16.13 -6.83
N GLU A 381 -24.15 17.21 -7.07
CA GLU A 381 -24.36 17.73 -8.44
C GLU A 381 -23.06 18.26 -9.07
N GLY A 382 -22.18 18.87 -8.27
CA GLY A 382 -20.86 19.31 -8.73
C GLY A 382 -19.96 18.13 -9.13
N LEU A 383 -19.94 17.05 -8.34
CA LEU A 383 -19.18 15.83 -8.67
C LEU A 383 -19.69 15.16 -9.95
N LYS A 384 -21.02 15.07 -10.13
CA LYS A 384 -21.63 14.56 -11.36
C LYS A 384 -21.25 15.42 -12.57
N GLU A 385 -21.26 16.74 -12.41
CA GLU A 385 -20.91 17.67 -13.48
C GLU A 385 -19.43 17.56 -13.88
N ILE A 386 -18.50 17.48 -12.91
CA ILE A 386 -17.07 17.24 -13.18
C ILE A 386 -16.89 15.94 -13.95
N LYS A 387 -17.52 14.84 -13.49
CA LYS A 387 -17.47 13.54 -14.16
C LYS A 387 -17.92 13.63 -15.61
N ARG A 388 -19.05 14.28 -15.86
CA ARG A 388 -19.62 14.44 -17.20
C ARG A 388 -18.79 15.37 -18.09
N LYS A 389 -18.42 16.55 -17.58
CA LYS A 389 -17.76 17.61 -18.35
C LYS A 389 -16.35 17.23 -18.78
N HIS A 390 -15.60 16.57 -17.91
CA HIS A 390 -14.21 16.19 -18.16
C HIS A 390 -14.06 14.73 -18.60
N ASN A 391 -15.16 14.03 -18.88
CA ASN A 391 -15.18 12.63 -19.28
C ASN A 391 -14.25 11.77 -18.40
N CYS A 392 -14.37 11.93 -17.07
CA CYS A 392 -13.53 11.25 -16.09
C CYS A 392 -14.36 10.40 -15.14
N GLU A 393 -13.71 9.46 -14.48
CA GLU A 393 -14.32 8.67 -13.40
C GLU A 393 -14.06 9.34 -12.03
N LEU A 394 -14.81 8.90 -11.00
CA LEU A 394 -14.54 9.29 -9.63
C LEU A 394 -14.07 8.06 -8.84
N LEU A 395 -13.02 8.23 -8.04
CA LEU A 395 -12.48 7.21 -7.16
C LEU A 395 -12.56 7.70 -5.70
N PHE A 396 -13.43 7.08 -4.91
CA PHE A 396 -13.62 7.45 -3.52
C PHE A 396 -12.67 6.67 -2.60
N LEU A 397 -11.91 7.41 -1.77
CA LEU A 397 -10.93 6.88 -0.83
C LEU A 397 -11.27 7.27 0.61
N PRO A 398 -11.84 6.36 1.43
CA PRO A 398 -11.98 6.57 2.87
C PRO A 398 -10.61 6.64 3.56
N MET A 399 -10.35 7.70 4.33
CA MET A 399 -9.06 7.91 4.99
C MET A 399 -9.02 7.41 6.44
N GLN A 400 -10.16 7.35 7.11
CA GLN A 400 -10.28 6.84 8.48
C GLN A 400 -11.30 5.70 8.54
N HIS A 401 -10.82 4.50 8.84
CA HIS A 401 -11.66 3.31 8.94
C HIS A 401 -12.08 3.03 10.38
N PRO A 402 -13.35 2.64 10.59
CA PRO A 402 -14.45 2.50 9.60
C PRO A 402 -15.21 3.80 9.31
N HIS A 403 -14.90 4.90 10.00
CA HIS A 403 -15.72 6.12 10.08
C HIS A 403 -16.07 6.76 8.73
N ASP A 404 -15.12 6.81 7.80
CA ASP A 404 -15.34 7.49 6.51
C ASP A 404 -15.95 6.56 5.44
N VAL A 405 -16.07 5.24 5.70
CA VAL A 405 -16.47 4.28 4.68
C VAL A 405 -17.90 4.55 4.19
N ALA A 406 -18.85 4.73 5.11
CA ALA A 406 -20.27 4.89 4.77
C ALA A 406 -20.54 6.10 3.88
N ILE A 407 -19.95 7.27 4.21
CA ILE A 407 -20.15 8.50 3.42
C ILE A 407 -19.55 8.38 2.03
N ASN A 408 -18.36 7.83 1.89
CA ASN A 408 -17.71 7.64 0.59
C ASN A 408 -18.47 6.63 -0.28
N GLN A 409 -18.97 5.53 0.29
CA GLN A 409 -19.82 4.58 -0.43
C GLN A 409 -21.16 5.20 -0.87
N LYS A 410 -21.79 6.05 -0.01
CA LYS A 410 -23.02 6.78 -0.37
C LYS A 410 -22.82 7.61 -1.64
N TYR A 411 -21.78 8.44 -1.67
CA TYR A 411 -21.51 9.30 -2.81
C TYR A 411 -21.03 8.53 -4.04
N ALA A 412 -20.24 7.49 -3.87
CA ALA A 412 -19.84 6.62 -4.98
C ALA A 412 -21.06 5.98 -5.65
N LYS A 413 -22.03 5.48 -4.87
CA LYS A 413 -23.29 4.93 -5.40
C LYS A 413 -24.10 5.99 -6.13
N LEU A 414 -24.24 7.19 -5.56
CA LEU A 414 -25.04 8.27 -6.16
C LEU A 414 -24.44 8.87 -7.44
N THR A 415 -23.14 8.70 -7.64
CA THR A 415 -22.39 9.16 -8.82
C THR A 415 -22.06 8.02 -9.80
N ASN A 416 -22.52 6.80 -9.53
CA ASN A 416 -22.15 5.60 -10.27
C ASN A 416 -20.62 5.50 -10.45
N SER A 417 -19.91 5.40 -9.32
CA SER A 417 -18.45 5.50 -9.27
C SER A 417 -17.86 4.48 -8.28
N VAL A 418 -16.54 4.34 -8.27
CA VAL A 418 -15.82 3.35 -7.46
C VAL A 418 -15.51 3.89 -6.06
N CYS A 419 -15.67 3.05 -5.03
CA CYS A 419 -15.19 3.31 -3.67
C CYS A 419 -14.31 2.15 -3.18
N LEU A 420 -13.08 2.44 -2.81
CA LEU A 420 -12.16 1.45 -2.24
C LEU A 420 -12.40 1.37 -0.72
N THR A 421 -13.20 0.42 -0.29
CA THR A 421 -13.65 0.30 1.13
C THR A 421 -12.64 -0.37 2.05
N LYS A 422 -11.62 -1.03 1.51
CA LYS A 422 -10.53 -1.61 2.30
C LYS A 422 -9.56 -0.52 2.72
N ARG A 423 -8.97 -0.68 3.92
CA ARG A 423 -7.90 0.21 4.37
C ARG A 423 -6.70 0.10 3.44
N LEU A 424 -6.23 1.25 2.94
CA LEU A 424 -5.05 1.37 2.10
C LEU A 424 -3.87 1.91 2.90
N SER A 425 -2.65 1.57 2.49
CA SER A 425 -1.44 2.21 2.99
C SER A 425 -1.33 3.65 2.44
N ALA A 426 -0.54 4.49 3.08
CA ALA A 426 -0.26 5.84 2.59
C ALA A 426 0.38 5.82 1.19
N ASP A 427 1.37 4.92 0.98
CA ASP A 427 2.06 4.76 -0.31
C ASP A 427 1.10 4.44 -1.44
N LEU A 428 0.11 3.58 -1.16
CA LEU A 428 -0.90 3.20 -2.13
C LEU A 428 -1.89 4.34 -2.40
N CYS A 429 -2.28 5.10 -1.36
CA CYS A 429 -3.11 6.29 -1.55
C CYS A 429 -2.38 7.36 -2.38
N ILE A 430 -1.08 7.57 -2.16
CA ILE A 430 -0.24 8.47 -2.96
C ILE A 430 -0.12 7.96 -4.39
N GLY A 431 0.09 6.66 -4.59
CA GLY A 431 0.14 6.03 -5.92
C GLY A 431 -1.15 6.21 -6.71
N LEU A 432 -2.31 6.05 -6.05
CA LEU A 432 -3.61 6.32 -6.66
C LEU A 432 -3.83 7.82 -6.93
N ALA A 433 -3.41 8.71 -6.02
CA ALA A 433 -3.49 10.14 -6.26
C ALA A 433 -2.63 10.57 -7.45
N LYS A 434 -1.41 10.05 -7.58
CA LYS A 434 -0.44 10.41 -8.63
C LYS A 434 -0.98 10.26 -10.05
N GLN A 435 -1.82 9.26 -10.28
CA GLN A 435 -2.41 8.99 -11.59
C GLN A 435 -3.73 9.75 -11.82
N SER A 436 -4.23 10.51 -10.82
CA SER A 436 -5.48 11.24 -10.92
C SER A 436 -5.32 12.58 -11.64
N LEU A 437 -6.41 13.13 -12.16
CA LEU A 437 -6.46 14.47 -12.72
C LEU A 437 -6.32 15.54 -11.65
N LEU A 438 -7.05 15.38 -10.54
CA LEU A 438 -7.02 16.20 -9.35
C LEU A 438 -7.57 15.41 -8.15
N THR A 439 -7.39 15.95 -6.96
CA THR A 439 -7.96 15.37 -5.74
C THR A 439 -8.95 16.35 -5.09
N VAL A 440 -10.09 15.83 -4.62
CA VAL A 440 -11.08 16.58 -3.82
C VAL A 440 -11.07 16.00 -2.42
N GLY A 441 -10.70 16.79 -1.42
CA GLY A 441 -10.48 16.28 -0.07
C GLY A 441 -11.11 17.10 1.05
N MET A 442 -11.84 16.42 1.96
CA MET A 442 -12.17 16.94 3.28
C MET A 442 -11.09 16.58 4.31
N ARG A 443 -10.45 15.42 4.19
CA ARG A 443 -9.39 14.98 5.09
C ARG A 443 -8.07 15.64 4.74
N LEU A 444 -7.38 16.16 5.75
CA LEU A 444 -6.09 16.82 5.61
C LEU A 444 -5.07 15.96 4.83
N HIS A 445 -4.93 14.69 5.22
CA HIS A 445 -3.87 13.84 4.66
C HIS A 445 -4.11 13.41 3.23
N ILE A 446 -5.35 13.35 2.73
CA ILE A 446 -5.53 13.07 1.29
C ILE A 446 -5.02 14.23 0.43
N LEU A 447 -5.13 15.48 0.93
CA LEU A 447 -4.57 16.65 0.28
C LEU A 447 -3.03 16.63 0.32
N ILE A 448 -2.46 16.32 1.48
CA ILE A 448 -1.00 16.16 1.62
C ILE A 448 -0.47 15.04 0.71
N TYR A 449 -1.19 13.91 0.60
CA TYR A 449 -0.83 12.79 -0.30
C TYR A 449 -0.88 13.21 -1.78
N ALA A 450 -1.91 13.96 -2.16
CA ALA A 450 -2.00 14.50 -3.50
C ALA A 450 -0.84 15.46 -3.80
N PHE A 451 -0.52 16.36 -2.88
CA PHE A 451 0.60 17.29 -3.02
C PHE A 451 1.95 16.56 -3.06
N ALA A 452 2.17 15.57 -2.18
CA ALA A 452 3.36 14.72 -2.24
C ALA A 452 3.50 13.97 -3.58
N ALA A 453 2.38 13.67 -4.24
CA ALA A 453 2.31 13.11 -5.59
C ALA A 453 2.39 14.17 -6.72
N ASN A 454 2.57 15.44 -6.40
CA ASN A 454 2.53 16.58 -7.33
C ASN A 454 1.20 16.71 -8.09
N VAL A 455 0.08 16.49 -7.38
CA VAL A 455 -1.28 16.54 -7.96
C VAL A 455 -2.06 17.70 -7.34
N PRO A 456 -2.61 18.61 -8.16
CA PRO A 456 -3.42 19.71 -7.67
C PRO A 456 -4.71 19.23 -7.00
N SER A 457 -5.24 20.02 -6.06
CA SER A 457 -6.35 19.57 -5.23
C SER A 457 -7.37 20.67 -4.96
N ILE A 458 -8.60 20.25 -4.65
CA ILE A 458 -9.66 21.11 -4.09
C ILE A 458 -9.88 20.72 -2.63
N GLY A 459 -9.60 21.66 -1.72
CA GLY A 459 -9.84 21.49 -0.29
C GLY A 459 -11.27 21.86 0.10
N LEU A 460 -12.00 20.93 0.72
CA LEU A 460 -13.32 21.18 1.31
C LEU A 460 -13.14 21.53 2.80
N ALA A 461 -13.07 22.81 3.10
CA ALA A 461 -12.66 23.35 4.40
C ALA A 461 -13.82 23.31 5.41
N TYR A 462 -13.96 22.22 6.11
CA TYR A 462 -14.83 22.08 7.27
C TYR A 462 -14.13 22.52 8.60
N ASP A 463 -12.81 22.64 8.55
CA ASP A 463 -11.91 22.97 9.67
C ASP A 463 -10.81 23.90 9.13
N PRO A 464 -10.37 24.92 9.85
CA PRO A 464 -9.30 25.84 9.43
C PRO A 464 -8.01 25.14 8.98
N LYS A 465 -7.73 23.95 9.50
CA LYS A 465 -6.53 23.17 9.12
C LYS A 465 -6.48 22.80 7.63
N VAL A 466 -7.65 22.61 7.00
CA VAL A 466 -7.70 22.33 5.56
C VAL A 466 -7.26 23.56 4.77
N GLU A 467 -7.74 24.73 5.15
CA GLU A 467 -7.35 26.00 4.55
C GLU A 467 -5.86 26.28 4.76
N SER A 468 -5.37 26.10 5.99
CA SER A 468 -3.95 26.31 6.33
C SER A 468 -3.04 25.41 5.48
N VAL A 469 -3.37 24.14 5.28
CA VAL A 469 -2.59 23.23 4.44
C VAL A 469 -2.65 23.65 2.97
N MET A 470 -3.81 24.01 2.43
CA MET A 470 -3.93 24.46 1.05
C MET A 470 -3.04 25.70 0.82
N LYS A 471 -3.12 26.70 1.70
CA LYS A 471 -2.25 27.90 1.65
C LYS A 471 -0.76 27.56 1.79
N TYR A 472 -0.44 26.61 2.68
CA TYR A 472 0.95 26.19 2.92
C TYR A 472 1.59 25.57 1.66
N PHE A 473 0.81 24.90 0.83
CA PHE A 473 1.23 24.39 -0.48
C PHE A 473 1.01 25.38 -1.64
N GLY A 474 0.67 26.65 -1.33
CA GLY A 474 0.44 27.68 -2.34
C GLY A 474 -0.83 27.47 -3.16
N GLN A 475 -1.79 26.69 -2.65
CA GLN A 475 -3.03 26.40 -3.35
C GLN A 475 -4.17 27.26 -2.79
N ASP A 476 -4.84 28.01 -3.66
CA ASP A 476 -6.03 28.83 -3.36
C ASP A 476 -7.37 28.14 -3.68
N THR A 477 -7.30 26.88 -4.08
CA THR A 477 -8.42 26.05 -4.50
C THR A 477 -9.11 25.35 -3.34
N TYR A 478 -9.44 26.08 -2.27
CA TYR A 478 -10.25 25.57 -1.16
C TYR A 478 -11.59 26.31 -1.05
N MET A 479 -12.54 25.71 -0.33
CA MET A 479 -13.90 26.24 -0.16
C MET A 479 -14.44 25.89 1.21
N GLY A 480 -15.00 26.89 1.92
CA GLY A 480 -15.79 26.68 3.13
C GLY A 480 -17.09 25.93 2.83
N LEU A 481 -17.55 25.06 3.73
CA LEU A 481 -18.77 24.28 3.51
C LEU A 481 -20.04 25.14 3.50
N LEU A 482 -20.05 26.27 4.20
CA LEU A 482 -21.19 27.18 4.26
C LEU A 482 -21.33 28.05 2.99
N GLU A 483 -20.22 28.31 2.32
CA GLU A 483 -20.15 29.13 1.10
C GLU A 483 -20.05 28.27 -0.17
N PHE A 484 -20.19 26.97 -0.02
CA PHE A 484 -20.03 26.02 -1.11
C PHE A 484 -21.19 26.12 -2.07
N THR A 485 -20.89 26.29 -3.36
CA THR A 485 -21.84 26.16 -4.46
C THR A 485 -21.28 25.26 -5.54
N LYS A 486 -22.15 24.53 -6.22
CA LYS A 486 -21.80 23.72 -7.39
C LYS A 486 -21.02 24.53 -8.42
N LEU A 487 -21.48 25.75 -8.72
CA LEU A 487 -20.86 26.62 -9.73
C LEU A 487 -19.41 26.98 -9.36
N SER A 488 -19.18 27.41 -8.11
CA SER A 488 -17.84 27.75 -7.65
C SER A 488 -16.93 26.51 -7.60
N PHE A 489 -17.46 25.35 -7.21
CA PHE A 489 -16.73 24.10 -7.16
C PHE A 489 -16.28 23.62 -8.55
N THR A 490 -17.22 23.61 -9.52
CA THR A 490 -16.89 23.21 -10.90
C THR A 490 -15.97 24.22 -11.59
N ALA A 491 -16.12 25.52 -11.35
CA ALA A 491 -15.20 26.53 -11.85
C ALA A 491 -13.76 26.36 -11.32
N LYS A 492 -13.60 25.97 -10.04
CA LYS A 492 -12.26 25.65 -9.50
C LYS A 492 -11.68 24.39 -10.16
N ALA A 493 -12.48 23.35 -10.38
CA ALA A 493 -12.03 22.16 -11.09
C ALA A 493 -11.60 22.48 -12.54
N ASP A 494 -12.40 23.28 -13.25
CA ASP A 494 -12.07 23.73 -14.61
C ASP A 494 -10.75 24.50 -14.64
N ARG A 495 -10.56 25.44 -13.71
CA ARG A 495 -9.31 26.22 -13.59
C ARG A 495 -8.10 25.32 -13.34
N ILE A 496 -8.24 24.35 -12.44
CA ILE A 496 -7.17 23.38 -12.15
C ILE A 496 -6.80 22.60 -13.41
N LEU A 497 -7.79 22.06 -14.11
CA LEU A 497 -7.53 21.22 -15.28
C LEU A 497 -6.99 22.02 -16.47
N LEU A 498 -7.42 23.29 -16.63
CA LEU A 498 -6.89 24.19 -17.67
C LEU A 498 -5.44 24.59 -17.40
N LYS A 499 -5.08 24.85 -16.14
CA LYS A 499 -3.75 25.32 -15.71
C LYS A 499 -2.92 24.22 -15.02
N ARG A 500 -3.21 22.96 -15.30
CA ARG A 500 -2.64 21.84 -14.55
C ARG A 500 -1.12 21.85 -14.52
N ASP A 501 -0.49 22.03 -15.66
CA ASP A 501 0.97 21.99 -15.79
C ASP A 501 1.65 23.16 -15.06
N GLU A 502 1.05 24.36 -15.10
CA GLU A 502 1.48 25.54 -14.33
C GLU A 502 1.41 25.24 -12.83
N ILE A 503 0.26 24.77 -12.36
CA ILE A 503 0.04 24.46 -10.95
C ILE A 503 0.98 23.33 -10.46
N GLN A 504 1.21 22.31 -11.30
CA GLN A 504 2.13 21.22 -10.96
C GLN A 504 3.59 21.69 -10.90
N SER A 505 3.99 22.62 -11.76
CA SER A 505 5.33 23.22 -11.71
C SER A 505 5.56 24.00 -10.40
N ASP A 506 4.61 24.86 -10.03
CA ASP A 506 4.69 25.63 -8.78
C ASP A 506 4.66 24.71 -7.55
N LEU A 507 3.80 23.68 -7.58
CA LEU A 507 3.71 22.70 -6.53
C LEU A 507 5.00 21.89 -6.36
N ALA A 508 5.66 21.52 -7.46
CA ALA A 508 6.93 20.80 -7.43
C ALA A 508 8.06 21.62 -6.77
N ILE A 509 8.13 22.92 -7.08
CA ILE A 509 9.09 23.83 -6.43
C ILE A 509 8.80 23.87 -4.92
N ARG A 510 7.55 24.07 -4.57
CA ARG A 510 7.14 24.16 -3.17
C ARG A 510 7.40 22.85 -2.41
N LEU A 511 7.12 21.71 -3.04
CA LEU A 511 7.37 20.38 -2.47
C LEU A 511 8.86 20.17 -2.18
N HIS A 512 9.73 20.57 -3.10
CA HIS A 512 11.18 20.48 -2.89
C HIS A 512 11.65 21.32 -1.68
N GLU A 513 11.19 22.55 -1.56
CA GLU A 513 11.47 23.40 -0.38
C GLU A 513 11.04 22.74 0.93
N LEU A 514 9.87 22.10 0.93
CA LEU A 514 9.33 21.44 2.12
C LEU A 514 10.10 20.17 2.48
N GLN A 515 10.54 19.42 1.47
CA GLN A 515 11.38 18.23 1.68
C GLN A 515 12.74 18.60 2.30
N GLU A 516 13.35 19.71 1.87
CA GLU A 516 14.57 20.22 2.50
C GLU A 516 14.31 20.62 3.96
N LYS A 517 13.20 21.29 4.24
CA LYS A 517 12.81 21.62 5.63
C LYS A 517 12.56 20.38 6.50
N ASN A 518 12.07 19.28 5.93
CA ASN A 518 11.86 18.04 6.67
C ASN A 518 13.16 17.45 7.23
N LYS A 519 14.28 17.59 6.52
CA LYS A 519 15.59 17.10 6.96
C LYS A 519 16.01 17.65 8.32
N ILE A 520 15.60 18.89 8.64
CA ILE A 520 15.86 19.54 9.93
C ILE A 520 15.31 18.72 11.10
N ASN A 521 14.17 18.05 10.91
CA ASN A 521 13.59 17.20 11.96
C ASN A 521 14.55 16.08 12.35
N THR A 522 15.11 15.38 11.38
CA THR A 522 16.04 14.26 11.60
C THR A 522 17.37 14.75 12.18
N GLU A 523 17.88 15.87 11.70
CA GLU A 523 19.11 16.49 12.26
C GLU A 523 18.96 16.79 13.74
N LEU A 524 17.81 17.35 14.15
CA LEU A 524 17.53 17.66 15.55
C LEU A 524 17.35 16.41 16.41
N VAL A 525 16.77 15.32 15.88
CA VAL A 525 16.71 14.03 16.57
C VAL A 525 18.10 13.53 16.93
N PHE A 526 19.01 13.50 15.97
CA PHE A 526 20.38 13.00 16.20
C PHE A 526 21.19 13.93 17.09
N LYS A 527 21.03 15.23 16.96
CA LYS A 527 21.64 16.19 17.89
C LYS A 527 21.22 15.93 19.33
N LEU A 528 19.94 15.69 19.61
CA LEU A 528 19.46 15.36 20.96
C LEU A 528 19.95 13.99 21.47
N LEU A 529 20.26 13.06 20.59
CA LEU A 529 20.84 11.76 20.95
C LEU A 529 22.34 11.84 21.27
N GLU A 530 23.04 12.82 20.72
CA GLU A 530 24.47 13.07 20.97
C GLU A 530 24.72 13.85 22.27
N GLU A 531 23.76 14.71 22.69
CA GLU A 531 23.76 15.45 23.96
C GLU A 531 23.42 14.55 25.17
#